data_2ab8d8acdd89724f0094f9b2230df97f
#
_entry.id   2ab8d8acdd89724f0094f9b2230df97f
#
_cell.length_a   1.000
_cell.length_b   1.000
_cell.length_c   1.000
_cell.angle_alpha   90.00
_cell.angle_beta   90.00
_cell.angle_gamma   90.00
#
_symmetry.space_group_name_H-M   'P 1'
#
loop_
_entity.id
_entity.type
_entity.pdbx_description
1 polymer ?
#
loop_
_entity_poly.entity_id
_entity_poly.type
_entity_poly.pdbx_seq_one_letter_code
_entity_poly.pdbx_strand_id
1 'polypeptide(L)'
;MIQKKKFVKTFRNTKTVQLILLLLLETAYVLVLTLNPALGTKLFEDRTLFILCTLSWILALFNLIWLLYDFYKLRTFAEESHALNRAAFLDHLTGIPNRRGLDVVFETYDSPESLEHVACYMVTITNLKEINQTMGHVVGDQMLKDFSGILESVGDAFGVVGRNGGNEFLMIVNHGSHDTMDYFIESLAQQLKEYNEEHSNAPIQIKYAYILNEEAHAEYFSTLLTETYNKLHA
;
A
#
# COMPACT_ATOMS: atom_id res chain seq x y z
N MET A 1 0.58 -13.39 1.75
CA MET A 1 1.41 -12.21 1.41
C MET A 1 2.87 -12.35 1.85
N ILE A 2 3.16 -12.77 3.08
CA ILE A 2 4.52 -12.92 3.67
C ILE A 2 5.42 -13.87 2.85
N GLN A 3 4.93 -15.02 2.39
CA GLN A 3 5.72 -15.98 1.60
C GLN A 3 6.18 -15.39 0.25
N LYS A 4 5.34 -14.60 -0.42
CA LYS A 4 5.66 -13.96 -1.71
C LYS A 4 6.76 -12.90 -1.56
N LYS A 5 6.68 -12.05 -0.51
CA LYS A 5 7.75 -11.07 -0.18
C LYS A 5 9.08 -11.77 0.14
N LYS A 6 9.04 -12.86 0.89
CA LYS A 6 10.23 -13.66 1.22
C LYS A 6 10.86 -14.27 -0.03
N PHE A 7 10.05 -14.83 -0.94
CA PHE A 7 10.53 -15.38 -2.21
C PHE A 7 11.23 -14.33 -3.08
N VAL A 8 10.59 -13.17 -3.31
CA VAL A 8 11.16 -12.07 -4.12
C VAL A 8 12.49 -11.58 -3.51
N LYS A 9 12.57 -11.42 -2.19
CA LYS A 9 13.79 -11.02 -1.49
C LYS A 9 14.90 -12.07 -1.66
N THR A 10 14.57 -13.34 -1.47
CA THR A 10 15.55 -14.45 -1.63
C THR A 10 16.04 -14.52 -3.06
N PHE A 11 15.15 -14.50 -4.05
CA PHE A 11 15.49 -14.50 -5.46
C PHE A 11 16.42 -13.35 -5.84
N ARG A 12 16.10 -12.11 -5.43
CA ARG A 12 16.94 -10.92 -5.64
C ARG A 12 18.33 -11.11 -5.05
N ASN A 13 18.42 -11.57 -3.81
CA ASN A 13 19.71 -11.79 -3.15
C ASN A 13 20.55 -12.83 -3.88
N THR A 14 19.95 -13.95 -4.30
CA THR A 14 20.64 -14.98 -5.08
C THR A 14 21.20 -14.44 -6.40
N LYS A 15 20.39 -13.64 -7.13
CA LYS A 15 20.81 -13.02 -8.38
C LYS A 15 21.89 -11.95 -8.18
N THR A 16 21.84 -11.21 -7.07
CA THR A 16 22.90 -10.26 -6.70
C THR A 16 24.20 -10.97 -6.40
N VAL A 17 24.17 -12.09 -5.67
CA VAL A 17 25.37 -12.92 -5.42
C VAL A 17 25.92 -13.48 -6.73
N GLN A 18 25.07 -13.98 -7.62
CA GLN A 18 25.47 -14.44 -8.95
C GLN A 18 26.16 -13.34 -9.78
N LEU A 19 25.65 -12.09 -9.74
CA LEU A 19 26.27 -10.96 -10.41
C LEU A 19 27.66 -10.66 -9.85
N ILE A 20 27.81 -10.62 -8.53
CA ILE A 20 29.10 -10.36 -7.87
C ILE A 20 30.11 -11.44 -8.24
N LEU A 21 29.71 -12.73 -8.22
CA LEU A 21 30.58 -13.83 -8.59
C LEU A 21 31.01 -13.74 -10.05
N LEU A 22 30.10 -13.41 -10.97
CA LEU A 22 30.40 -13.20 -12.38
C LEU A 22 31.44 -12.08 -12.57
N LEU A 23 31.23 -10.92 -11.94
CA LEU A 23 32.16 -9.78 -12.02
C LEU A 23 33.54 -10.12 -11.43
N LEU A 24 33.60 -10.85 -10.32
CA LEU A 24 34.85 -11.31 -9.73
C LEU A 24 35.60 -12.28 -10.67
N LEU A 25 34.87 -13.20 -11.31
CA LEU A 25 35.46 -14.15 -12.26
C LEU A 25 36.02 -13.42 -13.50
N GLU A 26 35.28 -12.47 -14.05
CA GLU A 26 35.72 -11.66 -15.20
C GLU A 26 36.92 -10.78 -14.85
N THR A 27 36.90 -10.14 -13.67
CA THR A 27 38.05 -9.34 -13.23
C THR A 27 39.30 -10.20 -13.00
N ALA A 28 39.15 -11.37 -12.41
CA ALA A 28 40.25 -12.33 -12.23
C ALA A 28 40.81 -12.81 -13.59
N TYR A 29 39.94 -13.10 -14.55
CA TYR A 29 40.31 -13.48 -15.89
C TYR A 29 41.13 -12.39 -16.58
N VAL A 30 40.69 -11.15 -16.60
CA VAL A 30 41.40 -10.01 -17.16
C VAL A 30 42.75 -9.80 -16.45
N LEU A 31 42.78 -9.93 -15.12
CA LEU A 31 44.01 -9.77 -14.33
C LEU A 31 45.05 -10.81 -14.68
N VAL A 32 44.64 -12.08 -14.86
CA VAL A 32 45.57 -13.18 -15.27
C VAL A 32 46.16 -12.89 -16.64
N LEU A 33 45.38 -12.43 -17.61
CA LEU A 33 45.89 -12.08 -18.94
C LEU A 33 46.84 -10.86 -18.92
N THR A 34 46.55 -9.87 -18.09
CA THR A 34 47.37 -8.61 -18.01
C THR A 34 48.67 -8.82 -17.24
N LEU A 35 48.66 -9.62 -16.18
CA LEU A 35 49.84 -9.94 -15.36
C LEU A 35 50.78 -10.96 -16.00
N ASN A 36 50.30 -11.73 -16.98
CA ASN A 36 51.11 -12.75 -17.66
C ASN A 36 51.20 -12.50 -19.18
N PRO A 37 52.15 -11.63 -19.63
CA PRO A 37 52.31 -11.29 -21.06
C PRO A 37 52.58 -12.50 -21.94
N ALA A 38 53.26 -13.54 -21.41
CA ALA A 38 53.54 -14.78 -22.14
C ALA A 38 52.27 -15.57 -22.47
N LEU A 39 51.25 -15.50 -21.64
CA LEU A 39 49.92 -16.04 -21.91
C LEU A 39 49.19 -15.25 -23.00
N GLY A 40 49.31 -13.95 -23.00
CA GLY A 40 48.75 -13.05 -24.02
C GLY A 40 49.32 -13.36 -25.41
N THR A 41 50.64 -13.51 -25.53
CA THR A 41 51.27 -13.86 -26.84
C THR A 41 50.83 -15.25 -27.30
N LYS A 42 50.84 -16.26 -26.46
CA LYS A 42 50.32 -17.61 -26.77
C LYS A 42 48.88 -17.63 -27.19
N LEU A 43 48.03 -16.76 -26.60
CA LEU A 43 46.61 -16.64 -26.94
C LEU A 43 46.43 -16.25 -28.42
N PHE A 44 47.28 -15.39 -28.94
CA PHE A 44 47.17 -14.95 -30.33
C PHE A 44 47.92 -15.87 -31.32
N GLU A 45 48.88 -16.67 -30.85
CA GLU A 45 49.61 -17.64 -31.66
C GLU A 45 48.84 -18.96 -31.85
N ASP A 46 48.11 -19.44 -30.80
CA ASP A 46 47.33 -20.65 -30.84
C ASP A 46 45.86 -20.36 -31.19
N ARG A 47 45.47 -20.71 -32.42
CA ARG A 47 44.10 -20.51 -32.94
C ARG A 47 43.03 -21.20 -32.07
N THR A 48 43.35 -22.37 -31.52
CA THR A 48 42.40 -23.12 -30.68
C THR A 48 42.17 -22.40 -29.36
N LEU A 49 43.23 -21.92 -28.73
CA LEU A 49 43.17 -21.15 -27.49
C LEU A 49 42.41 -19.86 -27.67
N PHE A 50 42.65 -19.14 -28.77
CA PHE A 50 41.93 -17.92 -29.13
C PHE A 50 40.42 -18.16 -29.28
N ILE A 51 40.01 -19.22 -29.98
CA ILE A 51 38.60 -19.58 -30.15
C ILE A 51 37.94 -19.91 -28.80
N LEU A 52 38.61 -20.69 -27.94
CA LEU A 52 38.09 -21.07 -26.63
C LEU A 52 37.89 -19.83 -25.73
N CYS A 53 38.85 -18.89 -25.72
CA CYS A 53 38.76 -17.67 -24.97
C CYS A 53 37.61 -16.77 -25.46
N THR A 54 37.47 -16.59 -26.79
CA THR A 54 36.37 -15.83 -27.38
C THR A 54 35.00 -16.43 -27.07
N LEU A 55 34.85 -17.76 -27.14
CA LEU A 55 33.63 -18.46 -26.74
C LEU A 55 33.29 -18.24 -25.26
N SER A 56 34.30 -18.30 -24.38
CA SER A 56 34.14 -18.02 -22.94
C SER A 56 33.61 -16.61 -22.70
N TRP A 57 34.16 -15.61 -23.38
CA TRP A 57 33.69 -14.23 -23.30
C TRP A 57 32.26 -14.06 -23.81
N ILE A 58 31.91 -14.68 -24.93
CA ILE A 58 30.55 -14.66 -25.46
C ILE A 58 29.56 -15.27 -24.45
N LEU A 59 29.91 -16.40 -23.82
CA LEU A 59 29.08 -17.02 -22.77
C LEU A 59 28.93 -16.12 -21.54
N ALA A 60 30.00 -15.45 -21.12
CA ALA A 60 29.95 -14.52 -20.00
C ALA A 60 29.06 -13.31 -20.31
N LEU A 61 29.17 -12.72 -21.49
CA LEU A 61 28.29 -11.64 -21.95
C LEU A 61 26.83 -12.09 -22.02
N PHE A 62 26.57 -13.28 -22.55
CA PHE A 62 25.22 -13.83 -22.58
C PHE A 62 24.65 -14.01 -21.18
N ASN A 63 25.44 -14.54 -20.25
CA ASN A 63 25.04 -14.69 -18.85
C ASN A 63 24.76 -13.34 -18.18
N LEU A 64 25.57 -12.32 -18.46
CA LEU A 64 25.33 -10.97 -17.95
C LEU A 64 24.02 -10.39 -18.49
N ILE A 65 23.77 -10.50 -19.80
CA ILE A 65 22.53 -10.02 -20.42
C ILE A 65 21.32 -10.74 -19.81
N TRP A 66 21.40 -12.07 -19.62
CA TRP A 66 20.35 -12.84 -19.01
C TRP A 66 20.08 -12.41 -17.57
N LEU A 67 21.12 -12.12 -16.80
CA LEU A 67 21.01 -11.64 -15.44
C LEU A 67 20.34 -10.26 -15.36
N LEU A 68 20.71 -9.34 -16.27
CA LEU A 68 20.06 -8.03 -16.37
C LEU A 68 18.57 -8.15 -16.75
N TYR A 69 18.25 -9.10 -17.63
CA TYR A 69 16.85 -9.42 -17.96
C TYR A 69 16.08 -9.94 -16.75
N ASP A 70 16.67 -10.79 -15.92
CA ASP A 70 16.05 -11.28 -14.68
C ASP A 70 15.77 -10.13 -13.70
N PHE A 71 16.70 -9.17 -13.54
CA PHE A 71 16.47 -7.98 -12.72
C PHE A 71 15.35 -7.09 -13.28
N TYR A 72 15.32 -6.89 -14.59
CA TYR A 72 14.25 -6.14 -15.26
C TYR A 72 12.88 -6.79 -15.01
N LYS A 73 12.76 -8.09 -15.22
CA LYS A 73 11.53 -8.87 -14.98
C LYS A 73 11.10 -8.81 -13.51
N LEU A 74 12.05 -8.91 -12.58
CA LEU A 74 11.75 -8.82 -11.16
C LEU A 74 11.18 -7.46 -10.77
N ARG A 75 11.73 -6.38 -11.34
CA ARG A 75 11.24 -5.02 -11.14
C ARG A 75 9.81 -4.86 -11.68
N THR A 76 9.57 -5.25 -12.92
CA THR A 76 8.23 -5.19 -13.55
C THR A 76 7.20 -5.96 -12.73
N PHE A 77 7.55 -7.18 -12.29
CA PHE A 77 6.68 -7.98 -11.45
C PHE A 77 6.36 -7.33 -10.09
N ALA A 78 7.33 -6.65 -9.49
CA ALA A 78 7.11 -5.91 -8.24
C ALA A 78 6.16 -4.73 -8.47
N GLU A 79 6.34 -3.96 -9.54
CA GLU A 79 5.48 -2.82 -9.91
C GLU A 79 4.05 -3.26 -10.19
N GLU A 80 3.85 -4.34 -10.99
CA GLU A 80 2.53 -4.92 -11.26
C GLU A 80 1.86 -5.43 -9.97
N SER A 81 2.62 -6.10 -9.11
CA SER A 81 2.08 -6.60 -7.83
C SER A 81 1.65 -5.45 -6.91
N HIS A 82 2.40 -4.34 -6.88
CA HIS A 82 2.00 -3.14 -6.13
C HIS A 82 0.77 -2.48 -6.72
N ALA A 83 0.68 -2.35 -8.04
CA ALA A 83 -0.50 -1.80 -8.72
C ALA A 83 -1.75 -2.64 -8.45
N LEU A 84 -1.64 -3.97 -8.55
CA LEU A 84 -2.74 -4.90 -8.25
C LEU A 84 -3.18 -4.82 -6.78
N ASN A 85 -2.25 -4.72 -5.84
CA ASN A 85 -2.58 -4.55 -4.42
C ASN A 85 -3.30 -3.21 -4.16
N ARG A 86 -2.82 -2.12 -4.75
CA ARG A 86 -3.50 -0.81 -4.63
C ARG A 86 -4.91 -0.88 -5.20
N ALA A 87 -5.09 -1.42 -6.40
CA ALA A 87 -6.40 -1.57 -7.01
C ALA A 87 -7.35 -2.50 -6.23
N ALA A 88 -6.81 -3.51 -5.52
CA ALA A 88 -7.61 -4.43 -4.73
C ALA A 88 -8.05 -3.87 -3.38
N PHE A 89 -7.20 -3.08 -2.70
CA PHE A 89 -7.39 -2.70 -1.29
C PHE A 89 -7.59 -1.20 -1.06
N LEU A 90 -7.33 -0.34 -2.04
CA LEU A 90 -7.59 1.10 -1.95
C LEU A 90 -8.78 1.50 -2.82
N ASP A 91 -9.48 2.53 -2.38
CA ASP A 91 -10.53 3.18 -3.18
C ASP A 91 -9.86 4.02 -4.28
N HIS A 92 -10.30 3.82 -5.52
CA HIS A 92 -9.67 4.44 -6.69
C HIS A 92 -9.87 5.96 -6.77
N LEU A 93 -10.92 6.47 -6.12
CA LEU A 93 -11.24 7.89 -6.10
C LEU A 93 -10.48 8.63 -5.01
N THR A 94 -10.49 8.08 -3.80
CA THR A 94 -10.01 8.74 -2.58
C THR A 94 -8.61 8.32 -2.16
N GLY A 95 -8.16 7.14 -2.59
CA GLY A 95 -6.84 6.60 -2.26
C GLY A 95 -6.72 5.95 -0.90
N ILE A 96 -7.69 6.13 0.02
CA ILE A 96 -7.74 5.44 1.31
C ILE A 96 -8.21 3.99 1.16
N PRO A 97 -8.06 3.12 2.16
CA PRO A 97 -8.60 1.77 2.15
C PRO A 97 -10.04 1.68 1.69
N ASN A 98 -10.32 0.81 0.73
CA ASN A 98 -11.69 0.46 0.33
C ASN A 98 -12.28 -0.59 1.28
N ARG A 99 -13.52 -1.03 1.04
CA ARG A 99 -14.17 -2.06 1.85
C ARG A 99 -13.31 -3.31 2.04
N ARG A 100 -12.66 -3.81 0.97
CA ARG A 100 -11.76 -4.96 1.09
C ARG A 100 -10.50 -4.67 1.90
N GLY A 101 -9.97 -3.45 1.79
CA GLY A 101 -8.85 -3.00 2.63
C GLY A 101 -9.22 -2.99 4.09
N LEU A 102 -10.42 -2.52 4.42
CA LEU A 102 -10.98 -2.56 5.76
C LEU A 102 -11.22 -3.99 6.25
N ASP A 103 -11.75 -4.90 5.42
CA ASP A 103 -11.97 -6.30 5.80
C ASP A 103 -10.66 -6.99 6.25
N VAL A 104 -9.52 -6.68 5.61
CA VAL A 104 -8.20 -7.18 6.04
C VAL A 104 -7.80 -6.63 7.42
N VAL A 105 -8.18 -5.39 7.73
CA VAL A 105 -7.96 -4.81 9.06
C VAL A 105 -8.88 -5.48 10.08
N PHE A 106 -10.14 -5.76 9.73
CA PHE A 106 -11.08 -6.46 10.61
C PHE A 106 -10.59 -7.84 11.05
N GLU A 107 -9.89 -8.57 10.13
CA GLU A 107 -9.27 -9.86 10.45
C GLU A 107 -8.22 -9.79 11.57
N THR A 108 -7.70 -8.60 11.89
CA THR A 108 -6.77 -8.43 13.02
C THR A 108 -7.46 -8.37 14.37
N TYR A 109 -8.77 -8.17 14.38
CA TYR A 109 -9.64 -8.11 15.55
C TYR A 109 -10.54 -9.34 15.60
N ASP A 110 -9.91 -10.53 15.66
CA ASP A 110 -10.56 -11.85 15.58
C ASP A 110 -10.83 -12.49 16.94
N SER A 111 -10.46 -11.81 18.03
CA SER A 111 -10.70 -12.28 19.40
C SER A 111 -11.28 -11.17 20.29
N PRO A 112 -12.05 -11.53 21.34
CA PRO A 112 -12.60 -10.56 22.29
C PRO A 112 -11.53 -9.66 22.91
N GLU A 113 -10.36 -10.21 23.22
CA GLU A 113 -9.25 -9.45 23.82
C GLU A 113 -8.70 -8.39 22.86
N SER A 114 -8.67 -8.69 21.54
CA SER A 114 -8.20 -7.73 20.53
C SER A 114 -9.21 -6.61 20.28
N LEU A 115 -10.49 -6.83 20.64
CA LEU A 115 -11.59 -5.88 20.49
C LEU A 115 -11.84 -5.03 21.74
N GLU A 116 -11.36 -5.42 22.91
CA GLU A 116 -11.73 -4.83 24.19
C GLU A 116 -11.74 -3.30 24.19
N HIS A 117 -10.68 -2.70 23.65
CA HIS A 117 -10.50 -1.25 23.60
C HIS A 117 -10.65 -0.65 22.19
N VAL A 118 -11.45 -1.28 21.33
CA VAL A 118 -11.70 -0.80 19.98
C VAL A 118 -12.98 0.01 19.92
N ALA A 119 -12.98 1.12 19.17
CA ALA A 119 -14.21 1.79 18.78
C ALA A 119 -14.41 1.69 17.26
N CYS A 120 -15.65 1.58 16.86
CA CYS A 120 -16.08 1.70 15.47
C CYS A 120 -16.77 3.05 15.28
N TYR A 121 -16.24 3.87 14.37
CA TYR A 121 -16.84 5.14 13.97
C TYR A 121 -17.27 5.05 12.52
N MET A 122 -18.51 5.40 12.24
CA MET A 122 -19.05 5.51 10.88
C MET A 122 -19.55 6.91 10.61
N VAL A 123 -19.33 7.39 9.39
CA VAL A 123 -19.78 8.70 8.96
C VAL A 123 -20.27 8.64 7.50
N THR A 124 -21.33 9.39 7.22
CA THR A 124 -21.88 9.53 5.87
C THR A 124 -21.98 11.00 5.50
N ILE A 125 -21.62 11.31 4.23
CA ILE A 125 -21.89 12.65 3.65
C ILE A 125 -23.35 12.68 3.23
N THR A 126 -24.14 13.55 3.86
CA THR A 126 -25.61 13.55 3.69
C THR A 126 -26.06 14.28 2.43
N ASN A 127 -25.33 15.30 1.99
CA ASN A 127 -25.71 16.17 0.87
C ASN A 127 -25.02 15.82 -0.46
N LEU A 128 -24.24 14.72 -0.54
CA LEU A 128 -23.51 14.33 -1.77
C LEU A 128 -24.45 14.18 -2.98
N LYS A 129 -25.64 13.61 -2.77
CA LYS A 129 -26.63 13.41 -3.84
C LYS A 129 -27.12 14.75 -4.41
N GLU A 130 -27.39 15.72 -3.56
CA GLU A 130 -27.80 17.08 -3.93
C GLU A 130 -26.71 17.79 -4.72
N ILE A 131 -25.47 17.73 -4.24
CA ILE A 131 -24.30 18.30 -4.93
C ILE A 131 -24.11 17.69 -6.30
N ASN A 132 -24.23 16.34 -6.43
CA ASN A 132 -24.15 15.66 -7.72
C ASN A 132 -25.24 16.13 -8.70
N GLN A 133 -26.45 16.38 -8.22
CA GLN A 133 -27.57 16.82 -9.03
C GLN A 133 -27.47 18.28 -9.46
N THR A 134 -26.97 19.15 -8.60
CA THR A 134 -26.93 20.60 -8.83
C THR A 134 -25.64 21.08 -9.48
N MET A 135 -24.50 20.47 -9.12
CA MET A 135 -23.16 20.91 -9.52
C MET A 135 -22.39 19.84 -10.35
N GLY A 136 -22.95 18.65 -10.49
CA GLY A 136 -22.39 17.55 -11.27
C GLY A 136 -21.44 16.65 -10.49
N HIS A 137 -21.22 15.43 -11.05
CA HIS A 137 -20.43 14.38 -10.41
C HIS A 137 -18.96 14.77 -10.16
N VAL A 138 -18.38 15.67 -10.96
CA VAL A 138 -16.99 16.12 -10.78
C VAL A 138 -16.82 16.85 -9.43
N VAL A 139 -17.81 17.67 -9.06
CA VAL A 139 -17.80 18.38 -7.76
C VAL A 139 -18.02 17.38 -6.61
N GLY A 140 -18.94 16.45 -6.77
CA GLY A 140 -19.17 15.40 -5.76
C GLY A 140 -17.98 14.48 -5.57
N ASP A 141 -17.27 14.11 -6.65
CA ASP A 141 -16.04 13.33 -6.56
C ASP A 141 -14.92 14.11 -5.85
N GLN A 142 -14.83 15.43 -6.08
CA GLN A 142 -13.88 16.27 -5.36
C GLN A 142 -14.23 16.35 -3.87
N MET A 143 -15.52 16.56 -3.54
CA MET A 143 -16.01 16.52 -2.16
C MET A 143 -15.65 15.22 -1.43
N LEU A 144 -15.76 14.06 -2.10
CA LEU A 144 -15.37 12.76 -1.53
C LEU A 144 -13.86 12.69 -1.26
N LYS A 145 -13.03 13.22 -2.18
CA LYS A 145 -11.56 13.26 -2.01
C LYS A 145 -11.17 14.17 -0.85
N ASP A 146 -11.75 15.36 -0.79
CA ASP A 146 -11.41 16.35 0.23
C ASP A 146 -11.83 15.84 1.61
N PHE A 147 -13.04 15.29 1.72
CA PHE A 147 -13.50 14.69 2.98
C PHE A 147 -12.62 13.52 3.41
N SER A 148 -12.22 12.64 2.47
CA SER A 148 -11.34 11.53 2.82
C SER A 148 -9.98 12.00 3.31
N GLY A 149 -9.42 13.06 2.71
CA GLY A 149 -8.17 13.69 3.16
C GLY A 149 -8.27 14.29 4.55
N ILE A 150 -9.38 14.99 4.84
CA ILE A 150 -9.67 15.55 6.17
C ILE A 150 -9.79 14.41 7.19
N LEU A 151 -10.60 13.39 6.89
CA LEU A 151 -10.84 12.26 7.79
C LEU A 151 -9.56 11.46 8.07
N GLU A 152 -8.72 11.24 7.05
CA GLU A 152 -7.43 10.57 7.19
C GLU A 152 -6.46 11.42 8.03
N SER A 153 -6.36 12.72 7.77
CA SER A 153 -5.44 13.62 8.50
C SER A 153 -5.75 13.69 9.99
N VAL A 154 -7.02 13.65 10.37
CA VAL A 154 -7.45 13.64 11.78
C VAL A 154 -7.38 12.24 12.36
N GLY A 155 -7.74 11.21 11.57
CA GLY A 155 -7.93 9.84 12.04
C GLY A 155 -6.65 8.99 12.13
N ASP A 156 -5.59 9.34 11.37
CA ASP A 156 -4.36 8.53 11.27
C ASP A 156 -3.65 8.33 12.62
N ALA A 157 -3.79 9.29 13.53
CA ALA A 157 -3.24 9.17 14.89
C ALA A 157 -4.00 8.16 15.79
N PHE A 158 -5.25 7.83 15.44
CA PHE A 158 -6.14 7.03 16.28
C PHE A 158 -6.38 5.62 15.76
N GLY A 159 -6.20 5.41 14.44
CA GLY A 159 -6.49 4.10 13.87
C GLY A 159 -6.50 4.05 12.36
N VAL A 160 -7.39 3.28 11.78
CA VAL A 160 -7.47 3.05 10.34
C VAL A 160 -8.75 3.64 9.78
N VAL A 161 -8.59 4.52 8.81
CA VAL A 161 -9.69 5.14 8.05
C VAL A 161 -9.87 4.41 6.73
N GLY A 162 -11.11 4.27 6.26
CA GLY A 162 -11.39 3.73 4.94
C GLY A 162 -12.78 4.12 4.43
N ARG A 163 -12.98 3.94 3.12
CA ARG A 163 -14.26 4.18 2.47
C ARG A 163 -15.06 2.88 2.39
N ASN A 164 -16.21 2.86 3.06
CA ASN A 164 -17.09 1.69 3.09
C ASN A 164 -17.86 1.49 1.77
N GLY A 165 -18.05 2.58 1.01
CA GLY A 165 -18.71 2.64 -0.30
C GLY A 165 -19.60 3.87 -0.43
N GLY A 166 -19.88 4.30 -1.64
CA GLY A 166 -20.72 5.47 -1.90
C GLY A 166 -20.22 6.72 -1.18
N ASN A 167 -21.03 7.21 -0.25
CA ASN A 167 -20.77 8.38 0.60
C ASN A 167 -20.43 8.01 2.06
N GLU A 168 -20.20 6.72 2.35
CA GLU A 168 -19.94 6.21 3.69
C GLU A 168 -18.45 5.95 3.92
N PHE A 169 -17.97 6.37 5.09
CA PHE A 169 -16.62 6.14 5.57
C PHE A 169 -16.66 5.48 6.93
N LEU A 170 -15.63 4.72 7.21
CA LEU A 170 -15.46 3.95 8.43
C LEU A 170 -14.08 4.23 9.02
N MET A 171 -14.02 4.32 10.34
CA MET A 171 -12.78 4.37 11.07
C MET A 171 -12.80 3.36 12.21
N ILE A 172 -11.72 2.60 12.32
CA ILE A 172 -11.45 1.69 13.43
C ILE A 172 -10.49 2.41 14.36
N VAL A 173 -10.94 2.70 15.57
CA VAL A 173 -10.15 3.45 16.55
C VAL A 173 -9.54 2.47 17.55
N ASN A 174 -8.21 2.49 17.60
CA ASN A 174 -7.45 1.74 18.60
C ASN A 174 -7.48 2.52 19.93
N HIS A 175 -7.61 1.80 21.04
CA HIS A 175 -7.74 2.42 22.37
C HIS A 175 -8.85 3.48 22.45
N GLY A 176 -10.01 3.12 21.86
CA GLY A 176 -11.20 3.96 21.83
C GLY A 176 -11.77 4.13 23.23
N SER A 177 -11.85 5.39 23.69
CA SER A 177 -12.55 5.83 24.89
C SER A 177 -13.44 7.02 24.54
N HIS A 178 -14.33 7.43 25.44
CA HIS A 178 -15.12 8.63 25.23
C HIS A 178 -14.22 9.87 24.99
N ASP A 179 -13.20 10.06 25.81
CA ASP A 179 -12.25 11.19 25.66
C ASP A 179 -11.54 11.17 24.29
N THR A 180 -11.13 9.97 23.84
CA THR A 180 -10.51 9.81 22.52
C THR A 180 -11.48 10.16 21.39
N MET A 181 -12.73 9.70 21.51
CA MET A 181 -13.75 9.98 20.50
C MET A 181 -14.18 11.44 20.49
N ASP A 182 -14.32 12.06 21.66
CA ASP A 182 -14.68 13.48 21.77
C ASP A 182 -13.59 14.36 21.14
N TYR A 183 -12.32 14.12 21.45
CA TYR A 183 -11.19 14.82 20.82
C TYR A 183 -11.15 14.65 19.31
N PHE A 184 -11.36 13.42 18.83
CA PHE A 184 -11.39 13.14 17.40
C PHE A 184 -12.54 13.89 16.71
N ILE A 185 -13.76 13.84 17.28
CA ILE A 185 -14.96 14.48 16.74
C ILE A 185 -14.80 16.00 16.72
N GLU A 186 -14.27 16.60 17.79
CA GLU A 186 -13.99 18.04 17.84
C GLU A 186 -12.97 18.46 16.77
N SER A 187 -11.89 17.69 16.63
CA SER A 187 -10.86 17.93 15.61
C SER A 187 -11.42 17.83 14.19
N LEU A 188 -12.23 16.81 13.93
CA LEU A 188 -12.91 16.64 12.64
C LEU A 188 -13.90 17.80 12.36
N ALA A 189 -14.71 18.20 13.36
CA ALA A 189 -15.64 19.29 13.22
C ALA A 189 -14.93 20.63 12.94
N GLN A 190 -13.78 20.87 13.58
CA GLN A 190 -12.98 22.06 13.32
C GLN A 190 -12.45 22.10 11.89
N GLN A 191 -11.86 21.01 11.41
CA GLN A 191 -11.35 20.96 10.03
C GLN A 191 -12.46 21.05 8.98
N LEU A 192 -13.62 20.42 9.24
CA LEU A 192 -14.78 20.55 8.36
C LEU A 192 -15.33 21.97 8.33
N LYS A 193 -15.31 22.68 9.45
CA LYS A 193 -15.74 24.08 9.52
C LYS A 193 -14.82 24.96 8.66
N GLU A 194 -13.51 24.81 8.81
CA GLU A 194 -12.52 25.54 8.02
C GLU A 194 -12.69 25.26 6.51
N TYR A 195 -12.83 23.99 6.14
CA TYR A 195 -13.11 23.60 4.75
C TYR A 195 -14.40 24.23 4.22
N ASN A 196 -15.49 24.19 4.98
CA ASN A 196 -16.78 24.71 4.56
C ASN A 196 -16.81 26.26 4.44
N GLU A 197 -16.01 26.96 5.25
CA GLU A 197 -15.83 28.42 5.12
C GLU A 197 -15.14 28.75 3.77
N GLU A 198 -14.16 27.97 3.35
CA GLU A 198 -13.47 28.14 2.06
C GLU A 198 -14.32 27.67 0.87
N HIS A 199 -15.17 26.66 1.07
CA HIS A 199 -15.98 26.00 0.02
C HIS A 199 -17.48 26.21 0.24
N SER A 200 -17.89 27.44 0.50
CA SER A 200 -19.29 27.80 0.86
C SER A 200 -20.35 27.41 -0.19
N ASN A 201 -19.94 27.24 -1.46
CA ASN A 201 -20.84 26.82 -2.55
C ASN A 201 -21.16 25.30 -2.52
N ALA A 202 -20.29 24.49 -1.93
CA ALA A 202 -20.44 23.04 -1.82
C ALA A 202 -19.97 22.54 -0.44
N PRO A 203 -20.61 23.00 0.67
CA PRO A 203 -20.20 22.61 2.01
C PRO A 203 -20.44 21.11 2.23
N ILE A 204 -19.53 20.46 2.95
CA ILE A 204 -19.70 19.07 3.36
C ILE A 204 -20.61 19.00 4.58
N GLN A 205 -21.70 18.22 4.49
CA GLN A 205 -22.59 17.91 5.59
C GLN A 205 -22.49 16.44 5.93
N ILE A 206 -22.30 16.13 7.21
CA ILE A 206 -22.12 14.75 7.67
C ILE A 206 -23.15 14.35 8.74
N LYS A 207 -23.46 13.06 8.80
CA LYS A 207 -24.07 12.38 9.94
C LYS A 207 -23.10 11.28 10.37
N TYR A 208 -22.91 11.07 11.67
CA TYR A 208 -21.99 10.05 12.16
C TYR A 208 -22.59 9.30 13.36
N ALA A 209 -22.05 8.14 13.62
CA ALA A 209 -22.25 7.37 14.83
C ALA A 209 -20.96 6.64 15.21
N TYR A 210 -20.79 6.38 16.50
CA TYR A 210 -19.74 5.49 16.99
C TYR A 210 -20.23 4.61 18.13
N ILE A 211 -19.57 3.49 18.31
CA ILE A 211 -19.78 2.57 19.43
C ILE A 211 -18.40 2.16 19.96
N LEU A 212 -18.26 2.21 21.27
CA LEU A 212 -17.12 1.68 22.01
C LEU A 212 -17.38 0.21 22.31
N ASN A 213 -16.42 -0.68 22.05
CA ASN A 213 -16.61 -2.10 22.36
C ASN A 213 -16.63 -2.40 23.86
N GLU A 214 -16.06 -1.52 24.69
CA GLU A 214 -16.19 -1.59 26.16
C GLU A 214 -17.68 -1.55 26.60
N GLU A 215 -18.56 -0.91 25.82
CA GLU A 215 -19.99 -0.81 26.08
C GLU A 215 -20.80 -1.88 25.35
N ALA A 216 -20.42 -2.20 24.12
CA ALA A 216 -21.13 -3.15 23.26
C ALA A 216 -20.84 -4.61 23.60
N HIS A 217 -19.66 -4.90 24.15
CA HIS A 217 -19.18 -6.25 24.45
C HIS A 217 -19.30 -7.22 23.26
N ALA A 218 -19.08 -6.72 22.05
CA ALA A 218 -19.14 -7.53 20.84
C ALA A 218 -17.95 -8.52 20.80
N GLU A 219 -18.24 -9.78 20.51
CA GLU A 219 -17.23 -10.83 20.37
C GLU A 219 -16.48 -10.77 19.02
N TYR A 220 -17.12 -10.14 18.01
CA TYR A 220 -16.58 -10.01 16.65
C TYR A 220 -16.70 -8.56 16.16
N PHE A 221 -15.72 -8.10 15.42
CA PHE A 221 -15.77 -6.75 14.83
C PHE A 221 -16.99 -6.54 13.92
N SER A 222 -17.46 -7.59 13.24
CA SER A 222 -18.66 -7.53 12.39
C SER A 222 -19.93 -7.17 13.18
N THR A 223 -20.04 -7.58 14.43
CA THR A 223 -21.14 -7.22 15.32
C THR A 223 -21.08 -5.75 15.68
N LEU A 224 -19.91 -5.28 16.14
CA LEU A 224 -19.67 -3.87 16.47
C LEU A 224 -19.95 -2.95 15.27
N LEU A 225 -19.52 -3.36 14.08
CA LEU A 225 -19.79 -2.65 12.83
C LEU A 225 -21.29 -2.57 12.51
N THR A 226 -22.01 -3.68 12.68
CA THR A 226 -23.45 -3.75 12.41
C THR A 226 -24.23 -2.85 13.37
N GLU A 227 -23.86 -2.84 14.63
CA GLU A 227 -24.49 -1.98 15.64
C GLU A 227 -24.23 -0.51 15.35
N THR A 228 -22.97 -0.15 14.97
CA THR A 228 -22.62 1.22 14.57
C THR A 228 -23.40 1.65 13.34
N TYR A 229 -23.53 0.77 12.34
CA TYR A 229 -24.34 1.02 11.15
C TYR A 229 -25.80 1.28 11.50
N ASN A 230 -26.41 0.45 12.35
CA ASN A 230 -27.80 0.63 12.79
C ASN A 230 -27.99 1.96 13.54
N LYS A 231 -27.03 2.33 14.41
CA LYS A 231 -27.04 3.60 15.13
C LYS A 231 -26.93 4.81 14.18
N LEU A 232 -26.16 4.69 13.09
CA LEU A 232 -26.02 5.75 12.09
C LEU A 232 -27.33 5.96 11.32
N HIS A 233 -28.08 4.88 11.05
CA HIS A 233 -29.28 4.90 10.19
C HIS A 233 -30.61 4.95 10.97
N ALA A 234 -30.56 4.90 12.31
CA ALA A 234 -31.70 5.18 13.17
C ALA A 234 -32.00 6.68 13.20
#